data_1cb0b5db4179c991cffaa1643a45c59c
#
_entry.id   1cb0b5db4179c991cffaa1643a45c59c
#
_cell.length_a   1.000
_cell.length_b   1.000
_cell.length_c   1.000
_cell.angle_alpha   90.00
_cell.angle_beta   90.00
_cell.angle_gamma   90.00
#
_symmetry.space_group_name_H-M   'P 1'
#
loop_
_entity.id
_entity.type
_entity.pdbx_description
1 polymer ?
#
loop_
_entity_poly.entity_id
_entity_poly.type
_entity_poly.pdbx_seq_one_letter_code
_entity_poly.pdbx_strand_id
1 'polypeptide(L)'
;MDTSALKIEVKKGEKTLETLDGIAIGQGGAGFKHHRGDNVTPFGDYRIGWVGEQSAFKKFFGLTYPSVEDAGKALEQGLINRVTYNSIVYAHKHNQVPPQNTPLGGRIGIHGLGRADEKIHKMMNWTHGCIALTNSQIDHLSHWIDKGTMVRIK
;
A
#
# COMPACT_ATOMS: atom_id res chain seq x y z
N MET A 1 -8.80 -5.59 -0.13
CA MET A 1 -7.63 -6.46 -0.41
C MET A 1 -7.51 -7.43 0.74
N ASP A 2 -7.42 -8.70 0.41
CA ASP A 2 -7.26 -9.79 1.37
C ASP A 2 -5.83 -10.34 1.22
N THR A 3 -4.99 -10.07 2.22
CA THR A 3 -3.58 -10.48 2.20
C THR A 3 -3.37 -11.96 2.52
N SER A 4 -4.30 -12.59 3.22
CA SER A 4 -4.24 -14.03 3.51
C SER A 4 -4.59 -14.88 2.28
N ALA A 5 -5.54 -14.40 1.47
CA ALA A 5 -5.93 -15.02 0.21
C ALA A 5 -5.11 -14.51 -0.99
N LEU A 6 -4.18 -13.56 -0.79
CA LEU A 6 -3.37 -12.92 -1.82
C LEU A 6 -4.21 -12.42 -3.01
N LYS A 7 -5.29 -11.68 -2.72
CA LYS A 7 -6.21 -11.16 -3.75
C LYS A 7 -6.63 -9.71 -3.52
N ILE A 8 -6.94 -9.05 -4.62
CA ILE A 8 -7.61 -7.75 -4.65
C ILE A 8 -9.01 -7.91 -5.18
N GLU A 9 -9.98 -7.35 -4.49
CA GLU A 9 -11.35 -7.20 -4.99
C GLU A 9 -11.63 -5.74 -5.28
N VAL A 10 -12.05 -5.44 -6.50
CA VAL A 10 -12.58 -4.13 -6.89
C VAL A 10 -14.07 -4.12 -6.58
N LYS A 11 -14.51 -3.14 -5.79
CA LYS A 11 -15.90 -3.06 -5.33
C LYS A 11 -16.54 -1.71 -5.65
N LYS A 12 -17.83 -1.75 -5.96
CA LYS A 12 -18.71 -0.58 -6.00
C LYS A 12 -19.84 -0.80 -4.99
N GLY A 13 -19.73 -0.15 -3.81
CA GLY A 13 -20.57 -0.49 -2.66
C GLY A 13 -20.31 -1.94 -2.23
N GLU A 14 -21.36 -2.71 -2.06
CA GLU A 14 -21.27 -4.14 -1.68
C GLU A 14 -20.95 -5.08 -2.86
N LYS A 15 -21.10 -4.58 -4.10
CA LYS A 15 -20.90 -5.41 -5.30
C LYS A 15 -19.43 -5.52 -5.65
N THR A 16 -18.92 -6.76 -5.75
CA THR A 16 -17.62 -7.05 -6.34
C THR A 16 -17.74 -7.00 -7.86
N LEU A 17 -16.94 -6.13 -8.50
CA LEU A 17 -16.88 -5.96 -9.94
C LEU A 17 -15.83 -6.86 -10.56
N GLU A 18 -14.72 -7.05 -9.84
CA GLU A 18 -13.58 -7.82 -10.30
C GLU A 18 -12.76 -8.36 -9.13
N THR A 19 -12.06 -9.47 -9.38
CA THR A 19 -11.10 -10.09 -8.45
C THR A 19 -9.80 -10.36 -9.19
N LEU A 20 -8.68 -9.94 -8.60
CA LEU A 20 -7.33 -10.20 -9.08
C LEU A 20 -6.62 -11.07 -8.04
N ASP A 21 -6.29 -12.29 -8.41
CA ASP A 21 -5.61 -13.27 -7.57
C ASP A 21 -4.10 -13.30 -7.83
N GLY A 22 -3.36 -13.91 -6.90
CA GLY A 22 -1.92 -14.12 -7.04
C GLY A 22 -1.11 -12.82 -6.92
N ILE A 23 -1.52 -11.91 -6.06
CA ILE A 23 -0.72 -10.75 -5.71
C ILE A 23 0.46 -11.15 -4.81
N ALA A 24 1.53 -10.38 -4.81
CA ALA A 24 2.59 -10.51 -3.82
C ALA A 24 2.60 -9.30 -2.89
N ILE A 25 2.94 -9.54 -1.64
CA ILE A 25 3.01 -8.55 -0.57
C ILE A 25 4.44 -8.45 0.00
N GLY A 26 4.60 -7.74 1.10
CA GLY A 26 5.88 -7.60 1.79
C GLY A 26 6.45 -8.95 2.25
N GLN A 27 7.78 -9.11 2.17
CA GLN A 27 8.48 -10.30 2.67
C GLN A 27 8.22 -10.56 4.16
N GLY A 28 7.97 -9.50 4.94
CA GLY A 28 7.59 -9.57 6.35
C GLY A 28 6.12 -9.93 6.59
N GLY A 29 5.37 -10.27 5.53
CA GLY A 29 3.93 -10.53 5.62
C GLY A 29 3.09 -9.26 5.64
N ALA A 30 1.91 -9.34 6.29
CA ALA A 30 1.00 -8.20 6.45
C ALA A 30 0.60 -8.02 7.92
N GLY A 31 0.41 -6.76 8.34
CA GLY A 31 0.08 -6.44 9.73
C GLY A 31 0.36 -4.99 10.08
N PHE A 32 0.54 -4.70 11.37
CA PHE A 32 1.01 -3.39 11.82
C PHE A 32 2.50 -3.23 11.47
N LYS A 33 2.81 -2.17 10.76
CA LYS A 33 4.18 -1.86 10.36
C LYS A 33 4.88 -1.05 11.46
N HIS A 34 5.98 -1.60 12.00
CA HIS A 34 6.68 -1.03 13.15
C HIS A 34 7.77 -0.04 12.76
N HIS A 35 8.47 -0.30 11.65
CA HIS A 35 9.56 0.57 11.22
C HIS A 35 9.83 0.43 9.71
N ARG A 36 10.55 1.40 9.19
CA ARG A 36 11.10 1.30 7.84
C ARG A 36 12.00 0.08 7.73
N GLY A 37 11.80 -0.72 6.68
CA GLY A 37 12.62 -1.90 6.41
C GLY A 37 12.18 -3.18 7.11
N ASP A 38 11.05 -3.19 7.84
CA ASP A 38 10.45 -4.42 8.37
C ASP A 38 9.79 -5.27 7.26
N ASN A 39 9.67 -4.71 6.05
CA ASN A 39 9.09 -5.35 4.88
C ASN A 39 7.64 -5.84 5.07
N VAL A 40 6.91 -5.24 6.01
CA VAL A 40 5.51 -5.55 6.29
C VAL A 40 4.60 -4.71 5.40
N THR A 41 3.58 -5.34 4.80
CA THR A 41 2.47 -4.64 4.15
C THR A 41 1.48 -4.20 5.23
N PRO A 42 1.21 -2.89 5.38
CA PRO A 42 0.41 -2.41 6.50
C PRO A 42 -1.08 -2.74 6.33
N PHE A 43 -1.71 -3.25 7.39
CA PHE A 43 -3.17 -3.30 7.50
C PHE A 43 -3.74 -1.92 7.71
N GLY A 44 -4.89 -1.65 7.14
CA GLY A 44 -5.59 -0.39 7.35
C GLY A 44 -6.43 0.06 6.17
N ASP A 45 -7.04 1.23 6.35
CA ASP A 45 -7.80 1.95 5.34
C ASP A 45 -6.97 3.14 4.84
N TYR A 46 -6.69 3.14 3.55
CA TYR A 46 -5.89 4.16 2.87
C TYR A 46 -6.64 4.71 1.68
N ARG A 47 -6.08 5.76 1.06
CA ARG A 47 -6.49 6.23 -0.26
C ARG A 47 -5.30 6.18 -1.20
N ILE A 48 -5.57 6.12 -2.48
CA ILE A 48 -4.55 6.41 -3.49
C ILE A 48 -4.26 7.91 -3.41
N GLY A 49 -3.05 8.26 -3.03
CA GLY A 49 -2.60 9.64 -2.86
C GLY A 49 -1.97 10.21 -4.13
N TRP A 50 -1.28 9.37 -4.90
CA TRP A 50 -0.66 9.75 -6.18
C TRP A 50 -0.53 8.56 -7.12
N VAL A 51 -0.37 8.86 -8.40
CA VAL A 51 -0.15 7.87 -9.45
C VAL A 51 1.16 8.20 -10.16
N GLY A 52 2.05 7.21 -10.27
CA GLY A 52 3.31 7.28 -11.02
C GLY A 52 3.24 6.37 -12.26
N GLU A 53 3.26 6.98 -13.46
CA GLU A 53 3.13 6.22 -14.72
C GLU A 53 4.46 5.73 -15.27
N GLN A 54 5.57 6.38 -14.91
CA GLN A 54 6.93 6.03 -15.36
C GLN A 54 7.78 5.47 -14.24
N SER A 55 7.28 4.43 -13.56
CA SER A 55 8.07 3.76 -12.55
C SER A 55 8.81 2.55 -13.14
N ALA A 56 9.89 2.12 -12.47
CA ALA A 56 10.54 0.84 -12.78
C ALA A 56 9.58 -0.35 -12.71
N PHE A 57 8.40 -0.14 -12.12
CA PHE A 57 7.32 -1.11 -11.89
C PHE A 57 6.11 -0.89 -12.82
N LYS A 58 6.29 -0.24 -13.96
CA LYS A 58 5.28 0.08 -14.98
C LYS A 58 4.27 1.15 -14.54
N LYS A 59 3.44 0.88 -13.53
CA LYS A 59 2.54 1.83 -12.86
C LYS A 59 2.68 1.69 -11.36
N PHE A 60 2.51 2.78 -10.63
CA PHE A 60 2.58 2.83 -9.18
C PHE A 60 1.45 3.69 -8.63
N PHE A 61 0.58 3.09 -7.83
CA PHE A 61 -0.49 3.77 -7.11
C PHE A 61 -0.09 3.90 -5.64
N GLY A 62 0.42 5.06 -5.26
CA GLY A 62 0.91 5.32 -3.90
C GLY A 62 -0.23 5.51 -2.92
N LEU A 63 -0.14 4.85 -1.76
CA LEU A 63 -1.12 4.93 -0.69
C LEU A 63 -0.82 6.05 0.29
N THR A 64 -1.87 6.60 0.92
CA THR A 64 -1.75 7.61 1.97
C THR A 64 -1.32 6.99 3.32
N TYR A 65 -0.35 6.07 3.26
CA TYR A 65 0.34 5.52 4.44
C TYR A 65 1.45 6.49 4.89
N PRO A 66 1.71 6.68 6.21
CA PRO A 66 0.95 6.16 7.34
C PRO A 66 -0.41 6.86 7.53
N SER A 67 -1.41 6.09 7.98
CA SER A 67 -2.69 6.66 8.41
C SER A 67 -2.58 7.34 9.76
N VAL A 68 -3.63 8.06 10.17
CA VAL A 68 -3.72 8.62 11.53
C VAL A 68 -3.73 7.51 12.58
N GLU A 69 -4.37 6.37 12.26
CA GLU A 69 -4.41 5.20 13.15
C GLU A 69 -3.01 4.57 13.30
N ASP A 70 -2.28 4.39 12.20
CA ASP A 70 -0.89 3.91 12.24
C ASP A 70 -0.02 4.82 13.11
N ALA A 71 -0.13 6.14 12.89
CA ALA A 71 0.61 7.13 13.65
C ALA A 71 0.26 7.14 15.14
N GLY A 72 -1.02 6.96 15.48
CA GLY A 72 -1.49 6.86 16.86
C GLY A 72 -0.87 5.67 17.60
N LYS A 73 -0.99 4.47 17.02
CA LYS A 73 -0.40 3.24 17.56
C LYS A 73 1.13 3.36 17.68
N ALA A 74 1.78 3.93 16.67
CA ALA A 74 3.22 4.12 16.69
C ALA A 74 3.69 5.10 17.76
N LEU A 75 2.93 6.18 18.01
CA LEU A 75 3.23 7.12 19.09
C LEU A 75 3.09 6.46 20.46
N GLU A 76 2.01 5.70 20.68
CA GLU A 76 1.77 4.95 21.92
C GLU A 76 2.89 3.95 22.21
N GLN A 77 3.44 3.33 21.18
CA GLN A 77 4.55 2.37 21.28
C GLN A 77 5.94 3.03 21.28
N GLY A 78 6.02 4.35 21.20
CA GLY A 78 7.31 5.07 21.17
C GLY A 78 8.11 4.90 19.87
N LEU A 79 7.47 4.44 18.78
CA LEU A 79 8.12 4.23 17.48
C LEU A 79 8.31 5.53 16.69
N ILE A 80 7.48 6.53 16.97
CA ILE A 80 7.59 7.89 16.45
C ILE A 80 7.44 8.92 17.58
N ASN A 81 7.94 10.12 17.37
CA ASN A 81 7.77 11.22 18.29
C ASN A 81 6.49 12.04 17.97
N ARG A 82 6.13 12.96 18.89
CA ARG A 82 4.95 13.81 18.75
C ARG A 82 5.00 14.72 17.51
N VAL A 83 6.18 15.16 17.10
CA VAL A 83 6.34 16.01 15.90
C VAL A 83 5.96 15.24 14.63
N THR A 84 6.47 14.01 14.49
CA THR A 84 6.12 13.13 13.38
C THR A 84 4.63 12.81 13.37
N TYR A 85 4.06 12.46 14.52
CA TYR A 85 2.62 12.23 14.66
C TYR A 85 1.80 13.44 14.18
N ASN A 86 2.12 14.64 14.68
CA ASN A 86 1.39 15.85 14.32
C ASN A 86 1.47 16.16 12.83
N SER A 87 2.62 15.94 12.17
CA SER A 87 2.75 16.16 10.73
C SER A 87 1.92 15.18 9.91
N ILE A 88 1.81 13.91 10.33
CA ILE A 88 0.93 12.93 9.68
C ILE A 88 -0.54 13.35 9.83
N VAL A 89 -0.97 13.68 11.04
CA VAL A 89 -2.35 14.14 11.32
C VAL A 89 -2.69 15.40 10.53
N TYR A 90 -1.78 16.36 10.48
CA TYR A 90 -1.94 17.60 9.70
C TYR A 90 -2.20 17.30 8.22
N ALA A 91 -1.37 16.44 7.62
CA ALA A 91 -1.51 16.08 6.22
C ALA A 91 -2.88 15.45 5.92
N HIS A 92 -3.33 14.50 6.75
CA HIS A 92 -4.64 13.87 6.58
C HIS A 92 -5.80 14.86 6.74
N LYS A 93 -5.72 15.78 7.73
CA LYS A 93 -6.74 16.83 7.92
C LYS A 93 -6.87 17.77 6.73
N HIS A 94 -5.79 17.96 5.96
CA HIS A 94 -5.76 18.85 4.79
C HIS A 94 -5.84 18.09 3.47
N ASN A 95 -6.23 16.80 3.48
CA ASN A 95 -6.29 15.94 2.30
C ASN A 95 -4.99 15.89 1.50
N GLN A 96 -3.86 15.96 2.19
CA GLN A 96 -2.53 15.86 1.62
C GLN A 96 -1.96 14.45 1.82
N VAL A 97 -0.98 14.08 0.99
CA VAL A 97 -0.19 12.87 1.21
C VAL A 97 0.65 13.06 2.48
N PRO A 98 0.58 12.13 3.46
CA PRO A 98 1.37 12.24 4.67
C PRO A 98 2.87 12.13 4.36
N PRO A 99 3.76 12.58 5.27
CA PRO A 99 5.20 12.47 5.09
C PRO A 99 5.61 11.01 4.79
N GLN A 100 6.34 10.83 3.69
CA GLN A 100 6.77 9.52 3.18
C GLN A 100 8.17 9.10 3.67
N ASN A 101 8.79 9.94 4.48
CA ASN A 101 10.12 9.71 5.04
C ASN A 101 10.07 9.70 6.57
N THR A 102 9.25 8.82 7.13
CA THR A 102 9.08 8.67 8.58
C THR A 102 9.84 7.46 9.10
N PRO A 103 10.04 7.31 10.44
CA PRO A 103 10.55 6.08 11.03
C PRO A 103 9.70 4.85 10.70
N LEU A 104 8.39 5.03 10.45
CA LEU A 104 7.48 3.95 10.00
C LEU A 104 7.67 3.59 8.51
N GLY A 105 8.49 4.33 7.79
CA GLY A 105 8.63 4.22 6.35
C GLY A 105 7.65 5.11 5.60
N GLY A 106 7.33 4.71 4.41
CA GLY A 106 6.47 5.39 3.43
C GLY A 106 6.59 4.72 2.08
N ARG A 107 6.04 5.35 1.03
CA ARG A 107 6.07 4.85 -0.34
C ARG A 107 5.48 3.45 -0.49
N ILE A 108 4.49 3.13 0.33
CA ILE A 108 3.68 1.93 0.17
C ILE A 108 2.69 2.18 -0.96
N GLY A 109 2.55 1.22 -1.85
CA GLY A 109 1.65 1.34 -2.99
C GLY A 109 1.33 0.02 -3.64
N ILE A 110 0.48 0.10 -4.66
CA ILE A 110 0.12 -1.01 -5.55
C ILE A 110 0.85 -0.77 -6.87
N HIS A 111 1.55 -1.76 -7.38
CA HIS A 111 2.35 -1.60 -8.60
C HIS A 111 2.46 -2.89 -9.42
N GLY A 112 2.86 -2.76 -10.68
CA GLY A 112 3.18 -3.90 -11.54
C GLY A 112 4.57 -4.46 -11.26
N LEU A 113 4.94 -5.54 -11.95
CA LEU A 113 6.27 -6.15 -11.86
C LEU A 113 7.34 -5.30 -12.55
N GLY A 114 6.97 -4.52 -13.57
CA GLY A 114 7.93 -3.88 -14.45
C GLY A 114 8.79 -4.93 -15.17
N ARG A 115 10.08 -4.98 -14.81
CA ARG A 115 11.05 -5.96 -15.34
C ARG A 115 11.37 -7.09 -14.35
N ALA A 116 10.68 -7.14 -13.21
CA ALA A 116 10.90 -8.22 -12.23
C ALA A 116 10.44 -9.57 -12.77
N ASP A 117 11.03 -10.64 -12.24
CA ASP A 117 10.75 -12.00 -12.68
C ASP A 117 9.37 -12.47 -12.21
N GLU A 118 8.50 -12.78 -13.16
CA GLU A 118 7.14 -13.28 -12.87
C GLU A 118 7.15 -14.64 -12.15
N LYS A 119 8.19 -15.45 -12.31
CA LYS A 119 8.33 -16.71 -11.57
C LYS A 119 8.50 -16.46 -10.08
N ILE A 120 9.35 -15.51 -9.72
CA ILE A 120 9.55 -15.11 -8.32
C ILE A 120 8.23 -14.60 -7.73
N HIS A 121 7.51 -13.79 -8.49
CA HIS A 121 6.20 -13.25 -8.08
C HIS A 121 5.18 -14.35 -7.73
N LYS A 122 5.16 -15.44 -8.51
CA LYS A 122 4.27 -16.58 -8.28
C LYS A 122 4.70 -17.47 -7.12
N MET A 123 5.97 -17.42 -6.73
CA MET A 123 6.54 -18.33 -5.74
C MET A 123 6.59 -17.77 -4.32
N MET A 124 6.69 -16.45 -4.17
CA MET A 124 6.91 -15.83 -2.85
C MET A 124 6.47 -14.37 -2.78
N ASN A 125 6.21 -13.92 -1.56
CA ASN A 125 6.12 -12.50 -1.24
C ASN A 125 7.52 -11.89 -1.27
N TRP A 126 7.73 -10.87 -2.09
CA TRP A 126 9.07 -10.36 -2.40
C TRP A 126 9.26 -8.86 -2.21
N THR A 127 8.18 -8.14 -1.87
CA THR A 127 8.25 -6.68 -1.77
C THR A 127 8.77 -6.20 -0.41
N HIS A 128 9.06 -4.92 -0.32
CA HIS A 128 9.42 -4.26 0.95
C HIS A 128 8.19 -3.66 1.67
N GLY A 129 7.00 -4.17 1.36
CA GLY A 129 5.74 -3.74 1.95
C GLY A 129 4.69 -3.26 0.94
N CYS A 130 5.07 -3.03 -0.32
CA CYS A 130 4.13 -2.76 -1.40
C CYS A 130 3.32 -4.00 -1.78
N ILE A 131 2.29 -3.79 -2.55
CA ILE A 131 1.46 -4.81 -3.17
C ILE A 131 1.83 -4.89 -4.64
N ALA A 132 2.37 -6.02 -5.07
CA ALA A 132 2.76 -6.25 -6.44
C ALA A 132 1.73 -7.09 -7.20
N LEU A 133 1.52 -6.72 -8.44
CA LEU A 133 0.65 -7.37 -9.42
C LEU A 133 1.46 -7.71 -10.67
N THR A 134 1.00 -8.64 -11.48
CA THR A 134 1.56 -8.79 -12.83
C THR A 134 1.35 -7.50 -13.64
N ASN A 135 2.13 -7.30 -14.70
CA ASN A 135 2.00 -6.14 -15.56
C ASN A 135 0.62 -6.05 -16.23
N SER A 136 0.03 -7.19 -16.59
CA SER A 136 -1.32 -7.26 -17.13
C SER A 136 -2.37 -6.88 -16.08
N GLN A 137 -2.23 -7.38 -14.86
CA GLN A 137 -3.16 -7.06 -13.77
C GLN A 137 -3.13 -5.58 -13.38
N ILE A 138 -1.94 -4.94 -13.31
CA ILE A 138 -1.87 -3.51 -12.97
C ILE A 138 -2.45 -2.63 -14.08
N ASP A 139 -2.29 -3.00 -15.35
CA ASP A 139 -2.94 -2.31 -16.44
C ASP A 139 -4.46 -2.41 -16.33
N HIS A 140 -4.96 -3.60 -16.07
CA HIS A 140 -6.39 -3.85 -15.92
C HIS A 140 -6.97 -3.11 -14.71
N LEU A 141 -6.33 -3.21 -13.55
CA LEU A 141 -6.73 -2.49 -12.33
C LEU A 141 -6.77 -0.97 -12.54
N SER A 142 -5.87 -0.44 -13.36
CA SER A 142 -5.80 1.00 -13.64
C SER A 142 -7.02 1.59 -14.31
N HIS A 143 -7.93 0.79 -14.86
CA HIS A 143 -9.20 1.24 -15.39
C HIS A 143 -10.26 1.51 -14.30
N TRP A 144 -10.03 0.97 -13.10
CA TRP A 144 -10.97 1.03 -11.99
C TRP A 144 -10.56 2.02 -10.90
N ILE A 145 -9.26 2.34 -10.79
CA ILE A 145 -8.72 3.08 -9.66
C ILE A 145 -7.97 4.33 -10.11
N ASP A 146 -8.08 5.39 -9.29
CA ASP A 146 -7.38 6.64 -9.48
C ASP A 146 -7.13 7.29 -8.12
N LYS A 147 -6.47 8.47 -8.11
CA LYS A 147 -6.28 9.29 -6.92
C LYS A 147 -7.59 9.48 -6.15
N GLY A 148 -7.57 9.23 -4.87
CA GLY A 148 -8.74 9.29 -3.99
C GLY A 148 -9.48 7.97 -3.80
N THR A 149 -9.23 6.95 -4.65
CA THR A 149 -9.83 5.62 -4.47
C THR A 149 -9.47 5.04 -3.11
N MET A 150 -10.47 4.52 -2.39
CA MET A 150 -10.28 3.85 -1.11
C MET A 150 -9.66 2.48 -1.29
N VAL A 151 -8.69 2.16 -0.45
CA VAL A 151 -7.99 0.87 -0.42
C VAL A 151 -7.99 0.34 1.01
N ARG A 152 -8.69 -0.76 1.24
CA ARG A 152 -8.67 -1.49 2.51
C ARG A 152 -7.74 -2.70 2.39
N ILE A 153 -6.78 -2.80 3.30
CA ILE A 153 -5.84 -3.93 3.42
C ILE A 153 -6.15 -4.66 4.74
N LYS A 154 -6.44 -5.95 4.64
CA LYS A 154 -6.77 -6.82 5.78
C LYS A 154 -6.19 -8.22 5.59
#